data_00a5e77cecd1828e697fdc0b48c5c1ac
#
_entry.id   00a5e77cecd1828e697fdc0b48c5c1ac
#
_cell.length_a   1.000
_cell.length_b   1.000
_cell.length_c   1.000
_cell.angle_alpha   90.00
_cell.angle_beta   90.00
_cell.angle_gamma   90.00
#
_symmetry.space_group_name_H-M   'P 1'
#
loop_
_entity.id
_entity.type
_entity.pdbx_description
1 polymer ?
#
loop_
_entity_poly.entity_id
_entity_poly.type
_entity_poly.pdbx_seq_one_letter_code
_entity_poly.pdbx_strand_id
1 'polypeptide(L)'
;MSQFLDEIKVRRSVYAISKEEVISDQRVEEIVAEAVLHTPSSFNSQSARVVVLFGEQHDKLWDITKETLRAIVPADSFGPTEEKMAAFRSGRGTVLFFEDQEVIQGLQEQFALYKDNFPVWSEQSSGMLQFVIWTALANEGVGASLQHYNPLIDEKVQQEWNIPASWKLIAQMPFGKPVAEPGEKPFNPIESRLKVFK
;
A
#
# COMPACT_ATOMS: atom_id res chain seq x y z
N MET A 1 -25.36 -1.36 -13.32
CA MET A 1 -24.57 -1.08 -12.10
C MET A 1 -23.69 0.12 -12.38
N SER A 2 -23.21 0.83 -11.37
CA SER A 2 -22.29 1.95 -11.63
C SER A 2 -20.94 1.40 -12.06
N GLN A 3 -20.29 2.02 -13.04
CA GLN A 3 -18.95 1.67 -13.52
C GLN A 3 -17.96 1.50 -12.37
N PHE A 4 -18.00 2.39 -11.39
CA PHE A 4 -17.16 2.34 -10.19
C PHE A 4 -17.28 1.03 -9.40
N LEU A 5 -18.51 0.50 -9.23
CA LEU A 5 -18.71 -0.77 -8.53
C LEU A 5 -18.17 -1.98 -9.32
N ASP A 6 -18.18 -1.89 -10.64
CA ASP A 6 -17.61 -2.95 -11.49
C ASP A 6 -16.07 -2.90 -11.43
N GLU A 7 -15.46 -1.71 -11.41
CA GLU A 7 -14.03 -1.52 -11.21
C GLU A 7 -13.53 -2.09 -9.87
N ILE A 8 -14.29 -1.90 -8.79
CA ILE A 8 -13.96 -2.48 -7.48
C ILE A 8 -13.88 -4.02 -7.52
N LYS A 9 -14.71 -4.68 -8.35
CA LYS A 9 -14.73 -6.15 -8.46
C LYS A 9 -13.48 -6.70 -9.15
N VAL A 10 -12.88 -5.93 -10.06
CA VAL A 10 -11.64 -6.30 -10.78
C VAL A 10 -10.46 -6.39 -9.83
N ARG A 11 -10.37 -5.49 -8.85
CA ARG A 11 -9.26 -5.43 -7.92
C ARG A 11 -9.19 -6.70 -7.03
N ARG A 12 -8.09 -7.43 -7.15
CA ARG A 12 -7.75 -8.63 -6.37
C ARG A 12 -6.32 -8.49 -5.82
N SER A 13 -6.01 -9.26 -4.75
CA SER A 13 -4.62 -9.44 -4.34
C SER A 13 -3.93 -10.39 -5.32
N VAL A 14 -2.98 -9.87 -6.07
CA VAL A 14 -2.17 -10.62 -7.04
C VAL A 14 -0.76 -10.69 -6.51
N TYR A 15 -0.29 -11.89 -6.18
CA TYR A 15 1.04 -12.13 -5.62
C TYR A 15 2.05 -12.54 -6.67
N ALA A 16 1.59 -13.24 -7.71
CA ALA A 16 2.42 -13.69 -8.82
C ALA A 16 2.50 -12.57 -9.88
N ILE A 17 3.56 -11.79 -9.81
CA ILE A 17 3.80 -10.62 -10.67
C ILE A 17 5.17 -10.69 -11.33
N SER A 18 5.37 -9.97 -12.42
CA SER A 18 6.67 -9.86 -13.11
C SER A 18 7.04 -8.41 -13.41
N LYS A 19 8.32 -8.20 -13.82
CA LYS A 19 8.87 -6.89 -14.21
C LYS A 19 8.39 -6.38 -15.55
N GLU A 20 7.67 -7.22 -16.33
CA GLU A 20 7.17 -6.80 -17.63
C GLU A 20 6.25 -5.57 -17.51
N GLU A 21 6.37 -4.67 -18.46
CA GLU A 21 5.55 -3.46 -18.52
C GLU A 21 4.13 -3.80 -18.96
N VAL A 22 3.13 -3.35 -18.18
CA VAL A 22 1.71 -3.33 -18.53
C VAL A 22 1.31 -1.93 -18.96
N ILE A 23 1.73 -0.95 -18.18
CA ILE A 23 1.62 0.49 -18.43
C ILE A 23 2.97 1.15 -18.12
N SER A 24 3.22 2.33 -18.69
CA SER A 24 4.47 3.05 -18.44
C SER A 24 4.62 3.49 -16.98
N ASP A 25 5.86 3.67 -16.52
CA ASP A 25 6.15 4.21 -15.20
C ASP A 25 5.49 5.58 -15.01
N GLN A 26 5.51 6.43 -16.05
CA GLN A 26 4.81 7.73 -16.05
C GLN A 26 3.30 7.55 -15.81
N ARG A 27 2.67 6.54 -16.41
CA ARG A 27 1.23 6.29 -16.16
C ARG A 27 0.96 5.88 -14.72
N VAL A 28 1.83 5.10 -14.11
CA VAL A 28 1.75 4.78 -12.66
C VAL A 28 1.87 6.05 -11.82
N GLU A 29 2.82 6.94 -12.14
CA GLU A 29 3.00 8.23 -11.45
C GLU A 29 1.75 9.11 -11.55
N GLU A 30 1.13 9.19 -12.73
CA GLU A 30 -0.12 9.93 -12.96
C GLU A 30 -1.26 9.37 -12.09
N ILE A 31 -1.45 8.05 -12.05
CA ILE A 31 -2.47 7.38 -11.23
C ILE A 31 -2.26 7.70 -9.75
N VAL A 32 -1.02 7.60 -9.28
CA VAL A 32 -0.69 7.88 -7.87
C VAL A 32 -0.93 9.35 -7.55
N ALA A 33 -0.51 10.27 -8.42
CA ALA A 33 -0.71 11.72 -8.24
C ALA A 33 -2.20 12.08 -8.15
N GLU A 34 -3.03 11.59 -9.08
CA GLU A 34 -4.49 11.80 -9.05
C GLU A 34 -5.13 11.23 -7.78
N ALA A 35 -4.71 10.03 -7.37
CA ALA A 35 -5.21 9.42 -6.15
C ALA A 35 -4.85 10.24 -4.90
N VAL A 36 -3.61 10.73 -4.80
CA VAL A 36 -3.16 11.58 -3.68
C VAL A 36 -3.94 12.90 -3.64
N LEU A 37 -4.19 13.52 -4.80
CA LEU A 37 -4.92 14.79 -4.90
C LEU A 37 -6.41 14.65 -4.52
N HIS A 38 -7.05 13.55 -4.89
CA HIS A 38 -8.51 13.43 -4.84
C HIS A 38 -9.04 12.50 -3.76
N THR A 39 -8.19 11.71 -3.08
CA THR A 39 -8.64 10.90 -1.94
C THR A 39 -8.90 11.81 -0.73
N PRO A 40 -10.11 11.76 -0.13
CA PRO A 40 -10.44 12.63 0.98
C PRO A 40 -9.69 12.25 2.25
N SER A 41 -9.43 13.24 3.10
CA SER A 41 -8.87 13.07 4.44
C SER A 41 -9.66 13.89 5.47
N SER A 42 -9.64 13.44 6.72
CA SER A 42 -10.34 14.13 7.80
C SER A 42 -9.81 15.56 7.95
N PHE A 43 -10.73 16.54 8.04
CA PHE A 43 -10.39 17.97 8.07
C PHE A 43 -9.55 18.44 6.88
N ASN A 44 -9.59 17.73 5.77
CA ASN A 44 -8.72 17.96 4.62
C ASN A 44 -7.23 18.06 5.03
N SER A 45 -6.83 17.16 5.93
CA SER A 45 -5.49 17.14 6.54
C SER A 45 -4.37 16.99 5.52
N GLN A 46 -4.64 16.22 4.45
CA GLN A 46 -3.65 15.90 3.41
C GLN A 46 -2.34 15.38 4.01
N SER A 47 -2.46 14.56 5.08
CA SER A 47 -1.31 13.99 5.80
C SER A 47 -0.64 12.83 5.08
N ALA A 48 -1.32 12.22 4.11
CA ALA A 48 -0.77 11.11 3.34
C ALA A 48 0.46 11.52 2.53
N ARG A 49 1.49 10.64 2.53
CA ARG A 49 2.70 10.75 1.73
C ARG A 49 2.91 9.45 0.98
N VAL A 50 3.38 9.54 -0.25
CA VAL A 50 3.59 8.36 -1.09
C VAL A 50 4.96 8.43 -1.74
N VAL A 51 5.64 7.27 -1.79
CA VAL A 51 6.87 7.10 -2.55
C VAL A 51 6.68 5.93 -3.51
N VAL A 52 7.02 6.12 -4.78
CA VAL A 52 6.96 5.06 -5.79
C VAL A 52 8.38 4.65 -6.14
N LEU A 53 8.67 3.38 -6.01
CA LEU A 53 9.96 2.78 -6.29
C LEU A 53 9.85 1.89 -7.53
N PHE A 54 10.69 2.14 -8.53
CA PHE A 54 10.80 1.33 -9.74
C PHE A 54 12.19 0.69 -9.86
N GLY A 55 12.28 -0.38 -10.64
CA GLY A 55 13.53 -1.01 -11.04
C GLY A 55 14.44 -1.37 -9.86
N GLU A 56 15.67 -0.88 -9.87
CA GLU A 56 16.67 -1.15 -8.81
C GLU A 56 16.24 -0.65 -7.44
N GLN A 57 15.47 0.43 -7.35
CA GLN A 57 14.97 0.96 -6.08
C GLN A 57 13.91 0.03 -5.48
N HIS A 58 13.03 -0.51 -6.31
CA HIS A 58 12.10 -1.56 -5.91
C HIS A 58 12.84 -2.82 -5.44
N ASP A 59 13.81 -3.29 -6.21
CA ASP A 59 14.62 -4.46 -5.86
C ASP A 59 15.29 -4.28 -4.48
N LYS A 60 15.87 -3.09 -4.25
CA LYS A 60 16.54 -2.73 -3.01
C LYS A 60 15.62 -2.75 -1.79
N LEU A 61 14.38 -2.29 -1.93
CA LEU A 61 13.39 -2.38 -0.86
C LEU A 61 13.17 -3.82 -0.38
N TRP A 62 13.00 -4.73 -1.34
CA TRP A 62 12.74 -6.13 -1.00
C TRP A 62 13.99 -6.86 -0.51
N ASP A 63 15.18 -6.45 -0.93
CA ASP A 63 16.45 -6.92 -0.36
C ASP A 63 16.62 -6.42 1.10
N ILE A 64 16.34 -5.15 1.39
CA ILE A 64 16.31 -4.60 2.76
C ILE A 64 15.34 -5.38 3.63
N THR A 65 14.13 -5.62 3.14
CA THR A 65 13.07 -6.34 3.86
C THR A 65 13.50 -7.77 4.15
N LYS A 66 14.03 -8.48 3.15
CA LYS A 66 14.54 -9.84 3.26
C LYS A 66 15.62 -9.95 4.34
N GLU A 67 16.63 -9.09 4.29
CA GLU A 67 17.73 -9.12 5.26
C GLU A 67 17.29 -8.73 6.67
N THR A 68 16.28 -7.85 6.78
CA THR A 68 15.67 -7.55 8.08
C THR A 68 14.97 -8.77 8.68
N LEU A 69 14.20 -9.48 7.86
CA LEU A 69 13.52 -10.71 8.29
C LEU A 69 14.50 -11.86 8.58
N ARG A 70 15.63 -11.94 7.86
CA ARG A 70 16.68 -12.95 8.09
C ARG A 70 17.28 -12.86 9.50
N ALA A 71 17.30 -11.66 10.08
CA ALA A 71 17.78 -11.46 11.45
C ALA A 71 16.76 -11.89 12.54
N ILE A 72 15.50 -12.14 12.16
CA ILE A 72 14.40 -12.42 13.10
C ILE A 72 13.90 -13.87 12.96
N VAL A 73 13.79 -14.35 11.72
CA VAL A 73 13.26 -15.69 11.44
C VAL A 73 14.40 -16.72 11.57
N PRO A 74 14.19 -17.84 12.29
CA PRO A 74 15.19 -18.90 12.39
C PRO A 74 15.64 -19.41 11.01
N ALA A 75 16.93 -19.70 10.87
CA ALA A 75 17.55 -20.04 9.58
C ALA A 75 16.94 -21.28 8.91
N ASP A 76 16.57 -22.28 9.68
CA ASP A 76 15.93 -23.52 9.23
C ASP A 76 14.46 -23.32 8.77
N SER A 77 13.84 -22.20 9.15
CA SER A 77 12.46 -21.84 8.80
C SER A 77 12.39 -20.67 7.81
N PHE A 78 13.51 -20.17 7.30
CA PHE A 78 13.58 -18.95 6.47
C PHE A 78 13.14 -19.17 5.01
N GLY A 79 13.21 -20.38 4.49
CA GLY A 79 12.92 -20.69 3.08
C GLY A 79 11.62 -20.08 2.54
N PRO A 80 10.46 -20.31 3.17
CA PRO A 80 9.18 -19.70 2.71
C PRO A 80 9.18 -18.17 2.74
N THR A 81 9.90 -17.56 3.69
CA THR A 81 10.06 -16.09 3.77
C THR A 81 10.89 -15.59 2.60
N GLU A 82 12.00 -16.25 2.28
CA GLU A 82 12.85 -15.90 1.15
C GLU A 82 12.12 -15.99 -0.18
N GLU A 83 11.35 -17.07 -0.41
CA GLU A 83 10.49 -17.23 -1.59
C GLU A 83 9.47 -16.11 -1.72
N LYS A 84 8.83 -15.73 -0.61
CA LYS A 84 7.88 -14.63 -0.58
C LYS A 84 8.52 -13.27 -0.91
N MET A 85 9.71 -12.99 -0.38
CA MET A 85 10.45 -11.78 -0.71
C MET A 85 10.89 -11.77 -2.17
N ALA A 86 11.33 -12.90 -2.70
CA ALA A 86 11.65 -13.04 -4.12
C ALA A 86 10.42 -12.81 -5.03
N ALA A 87 9.24 -13.30 -4.63
CA ALA A 87 8.01 -13.08 -5.36
C ALA A 87 7.62 -11.58 -5.42
N PHE A 88 7.78 -10.83 -4.33
CA PHE A 88 7.53 -9.38 -4.37
C PHE A 88 8.59 -8.64 -5.18
N ARG A 89 9.86 -9.01 -5.03
CA ARG A 89 10.99 -8.45 -5.79
C ARG A 89 10.89 -8.71 -7.30
N SER A 90 10.12 -9.71 -7.72
CA SER A 90 9.89 -9.97 -9.15
C SER A 90 8.92 -8.99 -9.80
N GLY A 91 8.27 -8.11 -9.03
CA GLY A 91 7.42 -7.04 -9.54
C GLY A 91 8.20 -5.94 -10.26
N ARG A 92 7.46 -5.04 -10.92
CA ARG A 92 8.01 -3.87 -11.61
C ARG A 92 8.33 -2.72 -10.66
N GLY A 93 7.54 -2.57 -9.61
CA GLY A 93 7.68 -1.47 -8.66
C GLY A 93 6.94 -1.72 -7.35
N THR A 94 7.10 -0.78 -6.42
CA THR A 94 6.38 -0.76 -5.14
C THR A 94 5.93 0.65 -4.81
N VAL A 95 4.68 0.81 -4.39
CA VAL A 95 4.17 2.03 -3.76
C VAL A 95 4.32 1.89 -2.26
N LEU A 96 5.01 2.86 -1.63
CA LEU A 96 5.11 2.99 -0.17
C LEU A 96 4.13 4.06 0.30
N PHE A 97 3.37 3.74 1.33
CA PHE A 97 2.38 4.63 1.93
C PHE A 97 2.85 5.08 3.30
N PHE A 98 2.80 6.38 3.53
CA PHE A 98 3.16 7.00 4.79
C PHE A 98 2.08 7.97 5.26
N GLU A 99 2.06 8.25 6.57
CA GLU A 99 1.31 9.33 7.18
C GLU A 99 2.27 10.28 7.91
N ASP A 100 2.19 11.55 7.57
CA ASP A 100 3.03 12.59 8.17
C ASP A 100 2.55 12.94 9.58
N GLN A 101 3.32 12.54 10.56
CA GLN A 101 2.99 12.69 11.98
C GLN A 101 3.00 14.15 12.45
N GLU A 102 3.77 15.04 11.79
CA GLU A 102 3.76 16.47 12.12
C GLU A 102 2.41 17.11 11.77
N VAL A 103 1.82 16.73 10.63
CA VAL A 103 0.47 17.18 10.25
C VAL A 103 -0.57 16.68 11.26
N ILE A 104 -0.48 15.42 11.65
CA ILE A 104 -1.41 14.81 12.60
C ILE A 104 -1.30 15.48 13.97
N GLN A 105 -0.08 15.69 14.47
CA GLN A 105 0.17 16.38 15.75
C GLN A 105 -0.34 17.82 15.74
N GLY A 106 -0.09 18.56 14.64
CA GLY A 106 -0.61 19.92 14.49
C GLY A 106 -2.13 19.99 14.58
N LEU A 107 -2.83 19.01 13.99
CA LEU A 107 -4.30 18.91 14.13
C LEU A 107 -4.74 18.55 15.54
N GLN A 108 -4.02 17.66 16.22
CA GLN A 108 -4.30 17.31 17.62
C GLN A 108 -4.18 18.53 18.55
N GLU A 109 -3.19 19.40 18.30
CA GLU A 109 -2.99 20.64 19.07
C GLU A 109 -4.07 21.68 18.75
N GLN A 110 -4.41 21.83 17.47
CA GLN A 110 -5.40 22.80 17.02
C GLN A 110 -6.83 22.43 17.46
N PHE A 111 -7.15 21.14 17.50
CA PHE A 111 -8.50 20.62 17.77
C PHE A 111 -8.49 19.63 18.94
N ALA A 112 -8.21 20.13 20.13
CA ALA A 112 -8.01 19.31 21.35
C ALA A 112 -9.16 18.33 21.67
N LEU A 113 -10.42 18.68 21.31
CA LEU A 113 -11.58 17.79 21.50
C LEU A 113 -11.50 16.50 20.67
N TYR A 114 -10.78 16.52 19.56
CA TYR A 114 -10.67 15.41 18.61
C TYR A 114 -9.26 14.80 18.59
N LYS A 115 -8.39 15.19 19.53
CA LYS A 115 -6.98 14.85 19.49
C LYS A 115 -6.73 13.34 19.36
N ASP A 116 -7.52 12.52 20.07
CA ASP A 116 -7.36 11.07 20.09
C ASP A 116 -7.92 10.40 18.80
N ASN A 117 -8.70 11.15 18.02
CA ASN A 117 -9.29 10.66 16.78
C ASN A 117 -8.38 10.86 15.57
N PHE A 118 -7.55 11.91 15.52
CA PHE A 118 -6.74 12.22 14.36
C PHE A 118 -5.80 11.09 13.93
N PRO A 119 -5.10 10.39 14.83
CA PRO A 119 -4.29 9.22 14.45
C PRO A 119 -5.14 8.10 13.81
N VAL A 120 -6.34 7.85 14.31
CA VAL A 120 -7.26 6.85 13.76
C VAL A 120 -7.78 7.29 12.40
N TRP A 121 -8.19 8.55 12.28
CA TRP A 121 -8.71 9.09 11.02
C TRP A 121 -7.64 9.15 9.92
N SER A 122 -6.37 9.41 10.26
CA SER A 122 -5.29 9.38 9.29
C SER A 122 -5.07 7.97 8.74
N GLU A 123 -5.08 6.94 9.57
CA GLU A 123 -4.97 5.55 9.13
C GLU A 123 -6.18 5.12 8.27
N GLN A 124 -7.39 5.60 8.60
CA GLN A 124 -8.58 5.37 7.76
C GLN A 124 -8.44 6.06 6.40
N SER A 125 -7.95 7.29 6.35
CA SER A 125 -7.67 8.03 5.11
C SER A 125 -6.59 7.33 4.29
N SER A 126 -5.53 6.84 4.93
CA SER A 126 -4.49 6.03 4.29
C SER A 126 -5.07 4.77 3.65
N GLY A 127 -5.97 4.07 4.34
CA GLY A 127 -6.67 2.90 3.79
C GLY A 127 -7.52 3.23 2.56
N MET A 128 -8.17 4.40 2.53
CA MET A 128 -8.89 4.88 1.34
C MET A 128 -7.93 5.12 0.18
N LEU A 129 -6.82 5.82 0.41
CA LEU A 129 -5.81 6.09 -0.62
C LEU A 129 -5.20 4.81 -1.20
N GLN A 130 -4.84 3.86 -0.32
CA GLN A 130 -4.34 2.54 -0.71
C GLN A 130 -5.35 1.82 -1.62
N PHE A 131 -6.63 1.86 -1.26
CA PHE A 131 -7.67 1.23 -2.05
C PHE A 131 -7.88 1.90 -3.40
N VAL A 132 -7.84 3.23 -3.47
CA VAL A 132 -7.97 4.00 -4.73
C VAL A 132 -6.83 3.64 -5.68
N ILE A 133 -5.57 3.73 -5.23
CA ILE A 133 -4.40 3.39 -6.06
C ILE A 133 -4.48 1.94 -6.52
N TRP A 134 -4.76 1.01 -5.62
CA TRP A 134 -4.85 -0.41 -5.93
C TRP A 134 -5.93 -0.72 -6.97
N THR A 135 -7.10 -0.09 -6.84
CA THR A 135 -8.22 -0.27 -7.77
C THR A 135 -7.87 0.33 -9.14
N ALA A 136 -7.28 1.52 -9.17
CA ALA A 136 -6.88 2.16 -10.41
C ALA A 136 -5.82 1.33 -11.15
N LEU A 137 -4.79 0.83 -10.47
CA LEU A 137 -3.79 -0.06 -11.06
C LEU A 137 -4.42 -1.36 -11.61
N ALA A 138 -5.35 -1.97 -10.86
CA ALA A 138 -6.04 -3.19 -11.29
C ALA A 138 -6.87 -2.97 -12.56
N ASN A 139 -7.49 -1.81 -12.72
CA ASN A 139 -8.26 -1.46 -13.92
C ASN A 139 -7.38 -1.20 -15.16
N GLU A 140 -6.11 -0.87 -14.96
CA GLU A 140 -5.09 -0.81 -16.01
C GLU A 140 -4.43 -2.18 -16.30
N GLY A 141 -4.90 -3.26 -15.66
CA GLY A 141 -4.36 -4.61 -15.81
C GLY A 141 -3.10 -4.90 -14.99
N VAL A 142 -2.73 -4.02 -14.06
CA VAL A 142 -1.57 -4.18 -13.17
C VAL A 142 -1.97 -4.98 -11.93
N GLY A 143 -1.27 -6.06 -11.67
CA GLY A 143 -1.42 -6.85 -10.45
C GLY A 143 -0.69 -6.22 -9.28
N ALA A 144 -1.31 -6.22 -8.10
CA ALA A 144 -0.70 -5.72 -6.87
C ALA A 144 -1.21 -6.45 -5.64
N SER A 145 -0.47 -6.35 -4.54
CA SER A 145 -0.89 -6.83 -3.23
C SER A 145 -0.40 -5.89 -2.14
N LEU A 146 -1.16 -5.76 -1.05
CA LEU A 146 -0.81 -4.90 0.07
C LEU A 146 -0.05 -5.68 1.13
N GLN A 147 1.10 -5.15 1.57
CA GLN A 147 2.01 -5.75 2.54
C GLN A 147 2.28 -4.78 3.70
N HIS A 148 2.65 -5.33 4.88
CA HIS A 148 2.87 -4.56 6.10
C HIS A 148 4.10 -5.11 6.84
N TYR A 149 5.30 -4.70 6.41
CA TYR A 149 6.57 -5.02 7.07
C TYR A 149 7.03 -3.95 8.06
N ASN A 150 6.23 -2.91 8.21
CA ASN A 150 6.37 -1.89 9.25
C ASN A 150 6.00 -2.49 10.64
N PRO A 151 6.65 -2.08 11.74
CA PRO A 151 7.74 -1.09 11.78
C PRO A 151 9.14 -1.67 11.53
N LEU A 152 9.29 -2.93 11.16
CA LEU A 152 10.57 -3.63 11.07
C LEU A 152 11.57 -3.00 10.09
N ILE A 153 11.06 -2.36 9.04
CA ILE A 153 11.88 -1.78 7.96
C ILE A 153 11.91 -0.24 7.99
N ASP A 154 11.15 0.40 8.87
CA ASP A 154 10.89 1.84 8.85
C ASP A 154 12.17 2.68 8.83
N GLU A 155 13.08 2.45 9.79
CA GLU A 155 14.35 3.20 9.88
C GLU A 155 15.24 3.00 8.64
N LYS A 156 15.31 1.77 8.12
CA LYS A 156 16.12 1.46 6.94
C LYS A 156 15.57 2.12 5.69
N VAL A 157 14.23 2.14 5.56
CA VAL A 157 13.53 2.82 4.45
C VAL A 157 13.76 4.32 4.52
N GLN A 158 13.62 4.92 5.71
CA GLN A 158 13.87 6.34 5.91
C GLN A 158 15.32 6.73 5.56
N GLN A 159 16.29 5.95 6.01
CA GLN A 159 17.71 6.18 5.74
C GLN A 159 18.06 6.04 4.26
N GLU A 160 17.55 4.97 3.61
CA GLU A 160 17.88 4.66 2.22
C GLU A 160 17.41 5.73 1.24
N TRP A 161 16.19 6.25 1.43
CA TRP A 161 15.58 7.24 0.51
C TRP A 161 15.50 8.64 1.12
N ASN A 162 16.23 8.91 2.22
CA ASN A 162 16.24 10.21 2.90
C ASN A 162 14.82 10.74 3.18
N ILE A 163 13.93 9.84 3.67
CA ILE A 163 12.54 10.18 3.99
C ILE A 163 12.50 10.88 5.36
N PRO A 164 11.70 11.95 5.49
CA PRO A 164 11.56 12.65 6.77
C PRO A 164 11.14 11.71 7.91
N ALA A 165 11.74 11.87 9.09
CA ALA A 165 11.43 11.05 10.25
C ALA A 165 9.97 11.16 10.72
N SER A 166 9.29 12.27 10.36
CA SER A 166 7.86 12.46 10.62
C SER A 166 6.95 11.57 9.76
N TRP A 167 7.45 10.98 8.67
CA TRP A 167 6.66 10.10 7.82
C TRP A 167 6.66 8.67 8.36
N LYS A 168 5.58 8.30 9.04
CA LYS A 168 5.36 6.93 9.54
C LYS A 168 4.98 6.02 8.38
N LEU A 169 5.75 4.95 8.15
CA LEU A 169 5.43 3.95 7.13
C LEU A 169 4.17 3.16 7.54
N ILE A 170 3.19 3.06 6.63
CA ILE A 170 1.92 2.38 6.88
C ILE A 170 1.81 1.07 6.11
N ALA A 171 2.21 1.07 4.83
CA ALA A 171 2.07 -0.11 3.99
C ALA A 171 3.03 -0.09 2.79
N GLN A 172 3.22 -1.26 2.17
CA GLN A 172 3.97 -1.47 0.94
C GLN A 172 3.08 -2.20 -0.06
N MET A 173 3.03 -1.72 -1.31
CA MET A 173 2.22 -2.32 -2.38
C MET A 173 3.13 -2.67 -3.57
N PRO A 174 3.74 -3.88 -3.60
CA PRO A 174 4.42 -4.36 -4.80
C PRO A 174 3.41 -4.53 -5.94
N PHE A 175 3.81 -4.15 -7.14
CA PHE A 175 2.98 -4.24 -8.34
C PHE A 175 3.79 -4.68 -9.56
N GLY A 176 3.10 -5.21 -10.56
CA GLY A 176 3.69 -5.66 -11.81
C GLY A 176 2.68 -6.35 -12.73
N LYS A 177 3.16 -6.96 -13.81
CA LYS A 177 2.30 -7.75 -14.70
C LYS A 177 1.88 -9.03 -13.99
N PRO A 178 0.55 -9.32 -13.89
CA PRO A 178 0.09 -10.62 -13.41
C PRO A 178 0.65 -11.77 -14.26
N VAL A 179 1.20 -12.80 -13.61
CA VAL A 179 1.67 -14.02 -14.28
C VAL A 179 0.85 -15.26 -13.91
N ALA A 180 -0.09 -15.09 -12.98
CA ALA A 180 -1.09 -16.08 -12.64
C ALA A 180 -2.38 -15.39 -12.15
N GLU A 181 -3.50 -16.01 -12.41
CA GLU A 181 -4.80 -15.55 -11.91
C GLU A 181 -4.88 -15.71 -10.38
N PRO A 182 -5.50 -14.72 -9.69
CA PRO A 182 -5.75 -14.88 -8.27
C PRO A 182 -6.77 -15.99 -8.02
N GLY A 183 -6.57 -16.79 -6.98
CA GLY A 183 -7.45 -17.87 -6.59
C GLY A 183 -8.89 -17.42 -6.33
N GLU A 184 -9.82 -18.36 -6.15
CA GLU A 184 -11.21 -18.06 -5.84
C GLU A 184 -11.34 -17.22 -4.57
N LYS A 185 -12.30 -16.28 -4.56
CA LYS A 185 -12.60 -15.43 -3.40
C LYS A 185 -13.97 -15.80 -2.84
N PRO A 186 -14.03 -16.54 -1.72
CA PRO A 186 -15.29 -16.83 -1.05
C PRO A 186 -15.86 -15.56 -0.39
N PHE A 187 -17.18 -15.49 -0.29
CA PHE A 187 -17.89 -14.41 0.37
C PHE A 187 -18.74 -14.95 1.51
N ASN A 188 -18.68 -14.30 2.66
CA ASN A 188 -19.65 -14.55 3.72
C ASN A 188 -21.03 -14.00 3.30
N PRO A 189 -22.13 -14.58 3.79
CA PRO A 189 -23.48 -14.11 3.51
C PRO A 189 -23.63 -12.63 3.82
N ILE A 190 -24.24 -11.86 2.89
CA ILE A 190 -24.35 -10.40 3.03
C ILE A 190 -25.22 -10.02 4.24
N GLU A 191 -26.18 -10.82 4.60
CA GLU A 191 -27.11 -10.62 5.71
C GLU A 191 -26.42 -10.56 7.07
N SER A 192 -25.25 -11.21 7.20
CA SER A 192 -24.43 -11.15 8.40
C SER A 192 -23.62 -9.84 8.53
N ARG A 193 -23.54 -9.05 7.46
CA ARG A 193 -22.67 -7.88 7.31
C ARG A 193 -23.40 -6.59 6.99
N LEU A 194 -24.66 -6.68 6.56
CA LEU A 194 -25.50 -5.54 6.19
C LEU A 194 -26.86 -5.64 6.88
N LYS A 195 -27.27 -4.60 7.57
CA LYS A 195 -28.63 -4.43 8.11
C LYS A 195 -29.23 -3.15 7.55
N VAL A 196 -30.46 -3.21 7.10
CA VAL A 196 -31.21 -2.07 6.57
C VAL A 196 -32.48 -1.91 7.40
N PHE A 197 -32.71 -0.72 7.91
CA PHE A 197 -33.92 -0.31 8.60
C PHE A 197 -34.61 0.74 7.72
N LYS A 198 -35.94 0.57 7.49
CA LYS A 198 -36.78 1.45 6.67
C LYS A 198 -37.97 1.94 7.47
#